data_fff4de482b4b51e25c8acd43edecec72
#
_entry.id   fff4de482b4b51e25c8acd43edecec72
#
_cell.length_a   1.000
_cell.length_b   1.000
_cell.length_c   1.000
_cell.angle_alpha   90.00
_cell.angle_beta   90.00
_cell.angle_gamma   90.00
#
_symmetry.space_group_name_H-M   'P 1'
#
loop_
_entity.id
_entity.type
_entity.pdbx_description
1 polymer ?
#
loop_
_entity_poly.entity_id
_entity_poly.type
_entity_poly.pdbx_seq_one_letter_code
_entity_poly.pdbx_strand_id
1 'polypeptide(L)'
;MLFRSMSSFNVSMLLLIISFLSFLSLNSEAAPEYRSHFCSNETTFTPNSTYQSNLNRLLSSLSSNSTHESGFYNTTVGQTPETTVYGLFFCRGDLTPDECRDCVSTATKDIVQEQYCPVEKVAVIRYGECVLRYSNESFFSTMGEDLTFLLSNTQNITEQTEQDRFFLLLGASMNEIGSKASTAPPGAKKFATKEANFSELQITYSLDQCNPLLSSFDCSRCFVNLISYL
;
A
#
# COMPACT_ATOMS: atom_id res chain seq x y z
N MET A 1 23.06 61.65 0.38
CA MET A 1 21.96 60.97 1.12
C MET A 1 21.16 59.95 0.26
N LEU A 2 21.74 59.28 -0.71
CA LEU A 2 21.04 58.40 -1.65
C LEU A 2 21.36 56.88 -1.49
N PHE A 3 22.36 56.53 -0.67
CA PHE A 3 22.79 55.11 -0.52
C PHE A 3 22.02 54.32 0.54
N ARG A 4 21.18 54.93 1.37
CA ARG A 4 20.44 54.24 2.45
C ARG A 4 19.07 53.68 2.04
N SER A 5 18.52 54.14 0.91
CA SER A 5 17.18 53.72 0.45
C SER A 5 17.19 52.39 -0.36
N MET A 6 18.28 52.13 -1.07
CA MET A 6 18.36 50.90 -1.91
C MET A 6 18.55 49.60 -1.12
N SER A 7 19.22 49.67 0.05
CA SER A 7 19.46 48.51 0.91
C SER A 7 18.17 47.99 1.56
N SER A 8 17.27 48.86 2.01
CA SER A 8 16.00 48.49 2.65
C SER A 8 15.01 47.85 1.71
N PHE A 9 14.96 48.32 0.45
CA PHE A 9 14.07 47.79 -0.58
C PHE A 9 14.49 46.36 -1.00
N ASN A 10 15.79 46.09 -1.14
CA ASN A 10 16.33 44.80 -1.47
C ASN A 10 16.09 43.74 -0.35
N VAL A 11 16.21 44.15 0.90
CA VAL A 11 15.95 43.25 2.05
C VAL A 11 14.47 42.90 2.16
N SER A 12 13.59 43.88 1.98
CA SER A 12 12.13 43.63 2.00
C SER A 12 11.68 42.72 0.86
N MET A 13 12.21 42.93 -0.34
CA MET A 13 11.93 42.08 -1.48
C MET A 13 12.48 40.64 -1.29
N LEU A 14 13.66 40.47 -0.69
CA LEU A 14 14.24 39.20 -0.37
C LEU A 14 13.38 38.43 0.66
N LEU A 15 12.91 39.12 1.70
CA LEU A 15 12.02 38.54 2.71
C LEU A 15 10.66 38.11 2.13
N LEU A 16 10.11 38.89 1.20
CA LEU A 16 8.87 38.51 0.47
C LEU A 16 9.08 37.29 -0.41
N ILE A 17 10.22 37.18 -1.10
CA ILE A 17 10.56 36.00 -1.93
C ILE A 17 10.74 34.76 -1.05
N ILE A 18 11.44 34.87 0.09
CA ILE A 18 11.63 33.75 1.04
C ILE A 18 10.29 33.33 1.63
N SER A 19 9.42 34.28 2.00
CA SER A 19 8.08 33.99 2.48
C SER A 19 7.21 33.30 1.42
N PHE A 20 7.29 33.72 0.15
CA PHE A 20 6.56 33.10 -0.95
C PHE A 20 7.08 31.70 -1.28
N LEU A 21 8.39 31.48 -1.25
CA LEU A 21 9.01 30.16 -1.44
C LEU A 21 8.65 29.19 -0.30
N SER A 22 8.53 29.65 0.94
CA SER A 22 8.08 28.82 2.06
C SER A 22 6.59 28.44 1.96
N PHE A 23 5.75 29.26 1.33
CA PHE A 23 4.35 28.90 1.04
C PHE A 23 4.23 27.86 -0.09
N LEU A 24 5.14 27.84 -1.05
CA LEU A 24 5.15 26.87 -2.14
C LEU A 24 5.62 25.48 -1.73
N SER A 25 6.37 25.37 -0.63
CA SER A 25 6.91 24.09 -0.14
C SER A 25 5.95 23.30 0.76
N LEU A 26 4.77 23.84 1.11
CA LEU A 26 3.90 23.27 2.14
C LEU A 26 2.90 22.21 1.66
N ASN A 27 2.83 21.88 0.37
CA ASN A 27 1.84 20.95 -0.15
C ASN A 27 2.36 20.03 -1.27
N SER A 28 3.56 19.48 -1.13
CA SER A 28 4.00 18.40 -2.00
C SER A 28 3.72 17.05 -1.31
N GLU A 29 2.45 16.66 -1.20
CA GLU A 29 2.13 15.26 -0.98
C GLU A 29 2.50 14.49 -2.25
N ALA A 30 3.42 13.55 -2.15
CA ALA A 30 3.79 12.69 -3.27
C ALA A 30 2.57 11.81 -3.62
N ALA A 31 2.22 11.75 -4.91
CA ALA A 31 1.17 10.85 -5.37
C ALA A 31 1.54 9.40 -5.01
N PRO A 32 0.54 8.54 -4.67
CA PRO A 32 0.78 7.15 -4.36
C PRO A 32 1.55 6.43 -5.47
N GLU A 33 2.56 5.63 -5.10
CA GLU A 33 3.43 4.98 -6.05
C GLU A 33 2.83 3.68 -6.56
N TYR A 34 2.32 3.68 -7.80
CA TYR A 34 1.79 2.48 -8.45
C TYR A 34 2.84 1.37 -8.55
N ARG A 35 2.48 0.14 -8.17
CA ARG A 35 3.34 -1.04 -8.21
C ARG A 35 2.86 -2.09 -9.20
N SER A 36 1.61 -2.49 -9.11
CA SER A 36 1.04 -3.53 -9.98
C SER A 36 -0.47 -3.60 -9.88
N HIS A 37 -1.08 -4.28 -10.86
CA HIS A 37 -2.46 -4.72 -10.76
C HIS A 37 -2.57 -6.18 -11.25
N PHE A 38 -3.70 -6.80 -10.90
CA PHE A 38 -4.10 -8.09 -11.41
C PHE A 38 -5.60 -8.05 -11.71
N CYS A 39 -5.98 -8.51 -12.89
CA CYS A 39 -7.35 -8.65 -13.33
C CYS A 39 -7.57 -10.11 -13.75
N SER A 40 -8.56 -10.79 -13.17
CA SER A 40 -8.91 -12.14 -13.62
C SER A 40 -9.80 -12.06 -14.86
N ASN A 41 -9.36 -12.64 -15.94
CA ASN A 41 -10.11 -12.73 -17.19
C ASN A 41 -11.20 -13.82 -17.19
N GLU A 42 -11.33 -14.58 -16.09
CA GLU A 42 -12.30 -15.70 -16.01
C GLU A 42 -13.74 -15.22 -15.91
N THR A 43 -13.97 -14.09 -15.23
CA THR A 43 -15.32 -13.55 -15.03
C THR A 43 -15.35 -12.04 -15.25
N THR A 44 -16.28 -11.61 -16.09
CA THR A 44 -16.52 -10.19 -16.39
C THR A 44 -17.97 -9.81 -16.10
N PHE A 45 -18.23 -8.52 -15.97
CA PHE A 45 -19.59 -7.98 -15.85
C PHE A 45 -19.95 -7.16 -17.11
N THR A 46 -21.25 -7.13 -17.40
CA THR A 46 -21.76 -6.28 -18.47
C THR A 46 -21.83 -4.82 -18.01
N PRO A 47 -21.40 -3.86 -18.82
CA PRO A 47 -21.58 -2.44 -18.53
C PRO A 47 -23.04 -2.09 -18.24
N ASN A 48 -23.26 -1.17 -17.30
CA ASN A 48 -24.56 -0.74 -16.79
C ASN A 48 -25.38 -1.85 -16.07
N SER A 49 -24.74 -2.95 -15.69
CA SER A 49 -25.37 -4.01 -14.91
C SER A 49 -25.53 -3.63 -13.43
N THR A 50 -26.35 -4.41 -12.72
CA THR A 50 -26.51 -4.32 -11.26
C THR A 50 -25.17 -4.59 -10.55
N TYR A 51 -24.34 -5.51 -11.08
CA TYR A 51 -23.00 -5.79 -10.56
C TYR A 51 -22.14 -4.53 -10.61
N GLN A 52 -22.06 -3.82 -11.73
CA GLN A 52 -21.31 -2.57 -11.85
C GLN A 52 -21.81 -1.51 -10.88
N SER A 53 -23.13 -1.36 -10.74
CA SER A 53 -23.71 -0.43 -9.77
C SER A 53 -23.29 -0.76 -8.33
N ASN A 54 -23.28 -2.05 -7.97
CA ASN A 54 -22.83 -2.52 -6.66
C ASN A 54 -21.32 -2.33 -6.46
N LEU A 55 -20.51 -2.60 -7.50
CA LEU A 55 -19.07 -2.33 -7.48
C LEU A 55 -18.78 -0.84 -7.23
N ASN A 56 -19.46 0.06 -7.93
CA ASN A 56 -19.30 1.50 -7.73
C ASN A 56 -19.66 1.93 -6.29
N ARG A 57 -20.72 1.36 -5.73
CA ARG A 57 -21.12 1.60 -4.31
C ARG A 57 -20.07 1.04 -3.35
N LEU A 58 -19.53 -0.13 -3.63
CA LEU A 58 -18.46 -0.75 -2.83
C LEU A 58 -17.21 0.13 -2.85
N LEU A 59 -16.73 0.55 -4.02
CA LEU A 59 -15.54 1.40 -4.15
C LEU A 59 -15.73 2.76 -3.45
N SER A 60 -16.92 3.37 -3.58
CA SER A 60 -17.28 4.57 -2.84
C SER A 60 -17.24 4.37 -1.32
N SER A 61 -17.76 3.23 -0.84
CA SER A 61 -17.72 2.88 0.59
C SER A 61 -16.29 2.66 1.08
N LEU A 62 -15.44 1.97 0.31
CA LEU A 62 -14.03 1.80 0.64
C LEU A 62 -13.30 3.15 0.74
N SER A 63 -13.48 4.04 -0.24
CA SER A 63 -12.90 5.38 -0.24
C SER A 63 -13.35 6.21 0.96
N SER A 64 -14.66 6.17 1.29
CA SER A 64 -15.22 6.95 2.40
C SER A 64 -14.77 6.47 3.79
N ASN A 65 -14.31 5.23 3.91
CA ASN A 65 -13.83 4.65 5.16
C ASN A 65 -12.28 4.56 5.23
N SER A 66 -11.57 5.25 4.36
CA SER A 66 -10.11 5.17 4.26
C SER A 66 -9.34 5.93 5.34
N THR A 67 -10.03 6.76 6.14
CA THR A 67 -9.44 7.50 7.28
C THR A 67 -9.46 6.72 8.60
N HIS A 68 -9.87 5.45 8.59
CA HIS A 68 -9.83 4.62 9.78
C HIS A 68 -8.40 4.47 10.31
N GLU A 69 -8.21 4.65 11.62
CA GLU A 69 -6.88 4.53 12.28
C GLU A 69 -6.23 3.15 12.07
N SER A 70 -7.06 2.10 11.89
CA SER A 70 -6.58 0.76 11.56
C SER A 70 -5.90 0.67 10.20
N GLY A 71 -6.12 1.65 9.28
CA GLY A 71 -5.68 1.58 7.89
C GLY A 71 -6.29 0.41 7.13
N PHE A 72 -7.46 -0.08 7.56
CA PHE A 72 -8.12 -1.24 6.99
C PHE A 72 -9.64 -1.09 7.03
N TYR A 73 -10.29 -1.50 5.95
CA TYR A 73 -11.74 -1.65 5.92
C TYR A 73 -12.14 -2.70 4.89
N ASN A 74 -13.22 -3.42 5.16
CA ASN A 74 -13.83 -4.36 4.24
C ASN A 74 -15.35 -4.19 4.23
N THR A 75 -15.97 -4.48 3.11
CA THR A 75 -17.42 -4.39 2.95
C THR A 75 -17.90 -5.32 1.85
N THR A 76 -19.21 -5.57 1.85
CA THR A 76 -19.93 -6.37 0.86
C THR A 76 -21.16 -5.62 0.39
N VAL A 77 -21.40 -5.60 -0.92
CA VAL A 77 -22.56 -4.95 -1.53
C VAL A 77 -23.21 -5.91 -2.51
N GLY A 78 -24.52 -6.07 -2.42
CA GLY A 78 -25.34 -6.97 -3.24
C GLY A 78 -26.23 -7.85 -2.39
N GLN A 79 -27.23 -8.48 -3.04
CA GLN A 79 -28.22 -9.34 -2.37
C GLN A 79 -28.30 -10.76 -2.96
N THR A 80 -27.82 -10.93 -4.18
CA THR A 80 -27.78 -12.24 -4.85
C THR A 80 -26.35 -12.60 -5.23
N PRO A 81 -25.98 -13.88 -5.32
CA PRO A 81 -24.63 -14.29 -5.66
C PRO A 81 -24.08 -13.64 -6.94
N GLU A 82 -24.93 -13.46 -7.96
CA GLU A 82 -24.53 -12.91 -9.26
C GLU A 82 -24.23 -11.40 -9.22
N THR A 83 -24.79 -10.69 -8.23
CA THR A 83 -24.68 -9.24 -8.09
C THR A 83 -23.83 -8.81 -6.90
N THR A 84 -23.44 -9.76 -6.05
CA THR A 84 -22.66 -9.46 -4.84
C THR A 84 -21.21 -9.17 -5.17
N VAL A 85 -20.67 -8.13 -4.56
CA VAL A 85 -19.27 -7.74 -4.62
C VAL A 85 -18.71 -7.67 -3.23
N TYR A 86 -17.57 -8.30 -3.01
CA TYR A 86 -16.79 -8.26 -1.78
C TYR A 86 -15.57 -7.37 -2.03
N GLY A 87 -15.20 -6.54 -1.10
CA GLY A 87 -14.02 -5.70 -1.27
C GLY A 87 -13.38 -5.28 0.03
N LEU A 88 -12.08 -5.04 -0.05
CA LEU A 88 -11.29 -4.50 1.06
C LEU A 88 -10.16 -3.62 0.54
N PHE A 89 -9.65 -2.79 1.43
CA PHE A 89 -8.32 -2.21 1.31
C PHE A 89 -7.55 -2.42 2.62
N PHE A 90 -6.24 -2.36 2.53
CA PHE A 90 -5.35 -2.14 3.66
C PHE A 90 -4.17 -1.27 3.25
N CYS A 91 -3.80 -0.36 4.14
CA CYS A 91 -2.68 0.54 3.97
C CYS A 91 -1.46 -0.02 4.72
N ARG A 92 -0.26 0.36 4.28
CA ARG A 92 0.97 0.02 4.97
C ARG A 92 0.90 0.54 6.40
N GLY A 93 1.34 -0.27 7.35
CA GLY A 93 1.09 -0.05 8.77
C GLY A 93 1.74 1.18 9.39
N ASP A 94 2.79 1.70 8.77
CA ASP A 94 3.55 2.89 9.18
C ASP A 94 2.96 4.22 8.67
N LEU A 95 1.91 4.16 7.82
CA LEU A 95 1.31 5.35 7.24
C LEU A 95 0.33 6.05 8.18
N THR A 96 0.22 7.36 8.00
CA THR A 96 -0.84 8.19 8.59
C THR A 96 -2.20 7.92 7.96
N PRO A 97 -3.32 8.25 8.63
CA PRO A 97 -4.65 8.15 8.04
C PRO A 97 -4.84 8.98 6.77
N ASP A 98 -4.16 10.12 6.64
CA ASP A 98 -4.24 10.98 5.46
C ASP A 98 -3.54 10.34 4.25
N GLU A 99 -2.32 9.82 4.41
CA GLU A 99 -1.60 9.08 3.37
C GLU A 99 -2.39 7.84 2.92
N CYS A 100 -3.00 7.12 3.86
CA CYS A 100 -3.87 5.98 3.57
C CYS A 100 -5.09 6.41 2.74
N ARG A 101 -5.78 7.49 3.14
CA ARG A 101 -6.92 8.04 2.41
C ARG A 101 -6.56 8.39 0.97
N ASP A 102 -5.44 9.05 0.76
CA ASP A 102 -5.02 9.50 -0.56
C ASP A 102 -4.68 8.33 -1.48
N CYS A 103 -4.02 7.29 -0.95
CA CYS A 103 -3.78 6.05 -1.67
C CYS A 103 -5.09 5.33 -2.03
N VAL A 104 -5.97 5.09 -1.07
CA VAL A 104 -7.23 4.38 -1.31
C VAL A 104 -8.15 5.16 -2.24
N SER A 105 -8.21 6.49 -2.11
CA SER A 105 -8.97 7.35 -3.03
C SER A 105 -8.45 7.25 -4.48
N THR A 106 -7.16 7.16 -4.68
CA THR A 106 -6.54 6.93 -5.98
C THR A 106 -6.84 5.52 -6.48
N ALA A 107 -6.59 4.50 -5.67
CA ALA A 107 -6.79 3.11 -6.03
C ALA A 107 -8.25 2.79 -6.43
N THR A 108 -9.25 3.37 -5.73
CA THR A 108 -10.67 3.17 -6.05
C THR A 108 -11.09 3.78 -7.38
N LYS A 109 -10.43 4.85 -7.83
CA LYS A 109 -10.68 5.47 -9.14
C LYS A 109 -9.98 4.72 -10.25
N ASP A 110 -8.74 4.32 -10.01
CA ASP A 110 -7.88 3.74 -11.03
C ASP A 110 -8.28 2.31 -11.38
N ILE A 111 -8.61 1.46 -10.40
CA ILE A 111 -8.83 0.03 -10.61
C ILE A 111 -9.88 -0.30 -11.69
N VAL A 112 -10.83 0.59 -11.93
CA VAL A 112 -11.91 0.42 -12.94
C VAL A 112 -11.66 1.19 -14.24
N GLN A 113 -10.48 1.80 -14.42
CA GLN A 113 -10.12 2.49 -15.66
C GLN A 113 -9.68 1.48 -16.74
N GLU A 114 -9.79 1.90 -18.02
CA GLU A 114 -9.47 1.06 -19.18
C GLU A 114 -8.06 0.44 -19.17
N GLN A 115 -7.09 1.14 -18.58
CA GLN A 115 -5.71 0.68 -18.46
C GLN A 115 -5.50 -0.36 -17.35
N TYR A 116 -6.50 -0.60 -16.50
CA TYR A 116 -6.44 -1.55 -15.40
C TYR A 116 -7.48 -2.66 -15.55
N CYS A 117 -8.54 -2.68 -14.73
CA CYS A 117 -9.55 -3.74 -14.70
C CYS A 117 -10.97 -3.16 -14.95
N PRO A 118 -11.31 -2.77 -16.21
CA PRO A 118 -12.54 -2.02 -16.51
C PRO A 118 -13.83 -2.85 -16.37
N VAL A 119 -13.77 -4.18 -16.57
CA VAL A 119 -14.96 -5.05 -16.61
C VAL A 119 -14.81 -6.37 -15.85
N GLU A 120 -13.68 -6.61 -15.22
CA GLU A 120 -13.40 -7.83 -14.49
C GLU A 120 -14.09 -7.85 -13.13
N LYS A 121 -14.60 -9.05 -12.74
CA LYS A 121 -15.25 -9.24 -11.44
C LYS A 121 -14.26 -9.49 -10.30
N VAL A 122 -13.01 -9.82 -10.62
CA VAL A 122 -11.93 -10.03 -9.65
C VAL A 122 -10.76 -9.15 -10.02
N ALA A 123 -10.41 -8.24 -9.15
CA ALA A 123 -9.29 -7.33 -9.38
C ALA A 123 -8.54 -6.97 -8.09
N VAL A 124 -7.25 -6.72 -8.27
CA VAL A 124 -6.37 -6.16 -7.21
C VAL A 124 -5.51 -5.08 -7.83
N ILE A 125 -5.40 -3.94 -7.15
CA ILE A 125 -4.41 -2.90 -7.48
C ILE A 125 -3.52 -2.66 -6.26
N ARG A 126 -2.23 -2.47 -6.50
CA ARG A 126 -1.20 -2.29 -5.47
C ARG A 126 -0.43 -1.02 -5.71
N TYR A 127 -0.34 -0.23 -4.67
CA TYR A 127 0.54 0.92 -4.55
C TYR A 127 1.61 0.63 -3.49
N GLY A 128 2.65 1.43 -3.40
CA GLY A 128 3.62 1.36 -2.31
C GLY A 128 2.99 1.58 -0.93
N GLU A 129 1.87 2.30 -0.89
CA GLU A 129 1.18 2.74 0.30
C GLU A 129 -0.03 1.87 0.67
N CYS A 130 -0.75 1.31 -0.31
CA CYS A 130 -1.96 0.53 -0.04
C CYS A 130 -2.22 -0.57 -1.09
N VAL A 131 -3.06 -1.51 -0.69
CA VAL A 131 -3.62 -2.55 -1.57
C VAL A 131 -5.14 -2.44 -1.51
N LEU A 132 -5.79 -2.49 -2.68
CA LEU A 132 -7.23 -2.57 -2.83
C LEU A 132 -7.57 -3.81 -3.66
N ARG A 133 -8.54 -4.60 -3.18
CA ARG A 133 -9.02 -5.82 -3.83
C ARG A 133 -10.54 -5.87 -3.80
N TYR A 134 -11.13 -6.36 -4.92
CA TYR A 134 -12.54 -6.78 -4.94
C TYR A 134 -12.69 -8.12 -5.67
N SER A 135 -13.80 -8.81 -5.39
CA SER A 135 -14.15 -10.09 -6.01
C SER A 135 -15.67 -10.31 -5.97
N ASN A 136 -16.17 -11.14 -6.88
CA ASN A 136 -17.54 -11.67 -6.85
C ASN A 136 -17.71 -12.84 -5.86
N GLU A 137 -16.62 -13.36 -5.31
CA GLU A 137 -16.61 -14.40 -4.28
C GLU A 137 -15.97 -13.88 -3.00
N SER A 138 -16.42 -14.40 -1.85
CA SER A 138 -15.85 -14.02 -0.57
C SER A 138 -14.43 -14.56 -0.42
N PHE A 139 -13.48 -13.67 -0.21
CA PHE A 139 -12.07 -13.98 0.05
C PHE A 139 -11.61 -13.49 1.42
N PHE A 140 -12.54 -13.05 2.26
CA PHE A 140 -12.24 -12.59 3.60
C PHE A 140 -11.72 -13.74 4.46
N SER A 141 -10.68 -13.47 5.22
CA SER A 141 -10.02 -14.45 6.11
C SER A 141 -9.40 -15.67 5.39
N THR A 142 -9.23 -15.61 4.08
CA THR A 142 -8.54 -16.66 3.31
C THR A 142 -7.17 -16.18 2.85
N MET A 143 -6.19 -17.09 2.93
CA MET A 143 -4.87 -16.86 2.36
C MET A 143 -4.94 -17.04 0.84
N GLY A 144 -4.66 -15.96 0.09
CA GLY A 144 -4.65 -16.00 -1.38
C GLY A 144 -3.22 -16.20 -1.88
N GLU A 145 -2.87 -17.43 -2.25
CA GLU A 145 -1.54 -17.74 -2.79
C GLU A 145 -1.43 -17.37 -4.29
N ASP A 146 -2.54 -17.36 -5.02
CA ASP A 146 -2.61 -17.14 -6.47
C ASP A 146 -2.28 -15.70 -6.91
N LEU A 147 -2.15 -14.78 -5.98
CA LEU A 147 -1.91 -13.35 -6.25
C LEU A 147 -0.50 -12.91 -5.87
N THR A 148 0.44 -13.85 -5.80
CA THR A 148 1.84 -13.54 -5.47
C THR A 148 2.46 -12.67 -6.57
N PHE A 149 3.06 -11.56 -6.17
CA PHE A 149 3.78 -10.65 -7.05
C PHE A 149 5.14 -10.33 -6.42
N LEU A 150 6.20 -10.64 -7.15
CA LEU A 150 7.57 -10.41 -6.71
C LEU A 150 8.18 -9.23 -7.48
N LEU A 151 8.68 -8.25 -6.75
CA LEU A 151 9.52 -7.18 -7.28
C LEU A 151 10.93 -7.34 -6.74
N SER A 152 11.91 -7.43 -7.62
CA SER A 152 13.31 -7.48 -7.25
C SER A 152 14.08 -6.32 -7.88
N ASN A 153 15.10 -5.82 -7.18
CA ASN A 153 16.04 -4.88 -7.74
C ASN A 153 16.97 -5.62 -8.72
N THR A 154 17.30 -4.98 -9.84
CA THR A 154 18.25 -5.50 -10.84
C THR A 154 19.71 -5.30 -10.44
N GLN A 155 20.00 -4.52 -9.39
CA GLN A 155 21.33 -4.34 -8.85
C GLN A 155 21.66 -5.50 -7.90
N ASN A 156 22.67 -6.27 -8.23
CA ASN A 156 23.10 -7.43 -7.45
C ASN A 156 24.32 -7.09 -6.57
N ILE A 157 24.39 -7.74 -5.42
CA ILE A 157 25.61 -7.83 -4.62
C ILE A 157 26.53 -8.80 -5.36
N THR A 158 27.69 -8.36 -5.81
CA THR A 158 28.59 -9.16 -6.69
C THR A 158 29.49 -10.11 -5.92
N GLU A 159 29.90 -9.74 -4.70
CA GLU A 159 30.78 -10.53 -3.86
C GLU A 159 29.99 -11.61 -3.11
N GLN A 160 30.35 -12.89 -3.28
CA GLN A 160 29.61 -14.02 -2.70
C GLN A 160 29.51 -13.95 -1.16
N THR A 161 30.60 -13.58 -0.48
CA THR A 161 30.61 -13.46 1.00
C THR A 161 29.69 -12.34 1.50
N GLU A 162 29.58 -11.24 0.77
CA GLU A 162 28.66 -10.14 1.07
C GLU A 162 27.20 -10.56 0.79
N GLN A 163 26.98 -11.32 -0.29
CA GLN A 163 25.67 -11.87 -0.62
C GLN A 163 25.19 -12.83 0.47
N ASP A 164 26.01 -13.77 0.89
CA ASP A 164 25.68 -14.73 1.97
C ASP A 164 25.36 -13.99 3.28
N ARG A 165 26.16 -12.98 3.62
CA ARG A 165 25.93 -12.15 4.81
C ARG A 165 24.62 -11.37 4.71
N PHE A 166 24.31 -10.83 3.54
CA PHE A 166 23.07 -10.11 3.29
C PHE A 166 21.85 -11.02 3.48
N PHE A 167 21.85 -12.21 2.86
CA PHE A 167 20.72 -13.14 2.98
C PHE A 167 20.56 -13.69 4.39
N LEU A 168 21.62 -13.92 5.13
CA LEU A 168 21.54 -14.30 6.55
C LEU A 168 20.88 -13.18 7.39
N LEU A 169 21.32 -11.93 7.19
CA LEU A 169 20.75 -10.79 7.90
C LEU A 169 19.28 -10.56 7.53
N LEU A 170 18.97 -10.63 6.24
CA LEU A 170 17.62 -10.46 5.71
C LEU A 170 16.69 -11.56 6.25
N GLY A 171 17.07 -12.83 6.15
CA GLY A 171 16.29 -13.96 6.66
C GLY A 171 16.02 -13.87 8.15
N ALA A 172 17.04 -13.51 8.96
CA ALA A 172 16.87 -13.29 10.38
C ALA A 172 15.91 -12.14 10.69
N SER A 173 16.01 -11.04 9.94
CA SER A 173 15.14 -9.86 10.08
C SER A 173 13.70 -10.19 9.73
N MET A 174 13.46 -10.83 8.58
CA MET A 174 12.14 -11.20 8.10
C MET A 174 11.45 -12.21 9.03
N ASN A 175 12.17 -13.22 9.54
CA ASN A 175 11.64 -14.17 10.53
C ASN A 175 11.20 -13.46 11.82
N GLU A 176 12.00 -12.52 12.33
CA GLU A 176 11.65 -11.76 13.54
C GLU A 176 10.40 -10.92 13.35
N ILE A 177 10.35 -10.10 12.28
CA ILE A 177 9.21 -9.21 12.04
C ILE A 177 7.96 -9.97 11.63
N GLY A 178 8.09 -11.06 10.87
CA GLY A 178 6.97 -11.94 10.53
C GLY A 178 6.32 -12.56 11.77
N SER A 179 7.13 -12.99 12.75
CA SER A 179 6.62 -13.44 14.05
C SER A 179 5.89 -12.32 14.80
N LYS A 180 6.45 -11.11 14.85
CA LYS A 180 5.82 -9.95 15.52
C LYS A 180 4.51 -9.56 14.85
N ALA A 181 4.49 -9.47 13.53
CA ALA A 181 3.30 -9.09 12.77
C ALA A 181 2.17 -10.13 12.92
N SER A 182 2.49 -11.43 12.84
CA SER A 182 1.50 -12.50 12.95
C SER A 182 0.89 -12.63 14.35
N THR A 183 1.62 -12.29 15.41
CA THR A 183 1.17 -12.36 16.81
C THR A 183 0.57 -11.06 17.34
N ALA A 184 0.37 -10.04 16.48
CA ALA A 184 -0.25 -8.80 16.87
C ALA A 184 -1.64 -9.04 17.50
N PRO A 185 -1.98 -8.33 18.60
CA PRO A 185 -3.25 -8.53 19.29
C PRO A 185 -4.46 -8.19 18.39
N PRO A 186 -5.65 -8.73 18.66
CA PRO A 186 -6.86 -8.42 17.93
C PRO A 186 -7.12 -6.91 17.86
N GLY A 187 -7.43 -6.40 16.67
CA GLY A 187 -7.67 -4.99 16.41
C GLY A 187 -6.43 -4.13 16.17
N ALA A 188 -5.23 -4.66 16.45
CA ALA A 188 -3.99 -4.00 16.07
C ALA A 188 -3.66 -4.24 14.59
N LYS A 189 -2.90 -3.32 14.00
CA LYS A 189 -2.30 -3.52 12.68
C LYS A 189 -1.33 -4.71 12.75
N LYS A 190 -1.52 -5.70 11.86
CA LYS A 190 -0.64 -6.87 11.77
C LYS A 190 0.60 -6.57 10.95
N PHE A 191 1.44 -5.66 11.43
CA PHE A 191 2.69 -5.31 10.76
C PHE A 191 3.84 -5.17 11.76
N ALA A 192 5.06 -5.32 11.26
CA ALA A 192 6.27 -5.02 12.01
C ALA A 192 7.37 -4.56 11.07
N THR A 193 8.26 -3.73 11.59
CA THR A 193 9.43 -3.23 10.89
C THR A 193 10.70 -3.56 11.67
N LYS A 194 11.82 -3.62 10.93
CA LYS A 194 13.16 -3.78 11.52
C LYS A 194 14.20 -3.05 10.71
N GLU A 195 15.09 -2.39 11.40
CA GLU A 195 16.34 -1.87 10.88
C GLU A 195 17.49 -2.78 11.33
N ALA A 196 18.40 -3.10 10.43
CA ALA A 196 19.57 -3.91 10.73
C ALA A 196 20.80 -3.38 9.97
N ASN A 197 21.93 -3.22 10.68
CA ASN A 197 23.15 -2.77 10.06
C ASN A 197 23.74 -3.89 9.20
N PHE A 198 23.81 -3.68 7.89
CA PHE A 198 24.51 -4.55 6.97
C PHE A 198 26.03 -4.29 6.98
N SER A 199 26.40 -2.99 7.01
CA SER A 199 27.78 -2.54 7.20
C SER A 199 27.80 -1.27 8.06
N GLU A 200 28.97 -0.67 8.26
CA GLU A 200 29.08 0.62 8.97
C GLU A 200 28.35 1.76 8.26
N LEU A 201 28.15 1.65 6.94
CA LEU A 201 27.54 2.68 6.09
C LEU A 201 26.20 2.27 5.46
N GLN A 202 25.75 1.02 5.66
CA GLN A 202 24.56 0.49 5.02
C GLN A 202 23.61 -0.12 6.04
N ILE A 203 22.35 0.30 5.99
CA ILE A 203 21.27 -0.20 6.83
C ILE A 203 20.23 -0.88 5.93
N THR A 204 19.78 -2.07 6.33
CA THR A 204 18.61 -2.74 5.75
C THR A 204 17.36 -2.35 6.50
N TYR A 205 16.31 -2.00 5.77
CA TYR A 205 14.98 -1.73 6.30
C TYR A 205 14.05 -2.85 5.84
N SER A 206 13.40 -3.50 6.77
CA SER A 206 12.48 -4.61 6.50
C SER A 206 11.10 -4.28 7.05
N LEU A 207 10.04 -4.67 6.33
CA LEU A 207 8.65 -4.55 6.75
C LEU A 207 7.88 -5.79 6.32
N ASP A 208 7.16 -6.39 7.26
CA ASP A 208 6.18 -7.43 7.01
C ASP A 208 4.79 -6.97 7.45
N GLN A 209 3.79 -7.30 6.66
CA GLN A 209 2.40 -6.97 6.96
C GLN A 209 1.44 -8.04 6.46
N CYS A 210 0.50 -8.44 7.31
CA CYS A 210 -0.63 -9.27 6.93
C CYS A 210 -1.92 -8.48 6.77
N ASN A 211 -2.81 -8.99 5.92
CA ASN A 211 -4.21 -8.61 5.95
C ASN A 211 -4.77 -8.84 7.39
N PRO A 212 -5.39 -7.83 8.03
CA PRO A 212 -5.90 -7.93 9.40
C PRO A 212 -6.91 -9.06 9.63
N LEU A 213 -7.59 -9.53 8.58
CA LEU A 213 -8.58 -10.61 8.67
C LEU A 213 -7.95 -12.02 8.76
N LEU A 214 -6.68 -12.17 8.42
CA LEU A 214 -6.02 -13.49 8.53
C LEU A 214 -5.86 -13.89 9.99
N SER A 215 -5.95 -15.18 10.27
CA SER A 215 -5.55 -15.74 11.57
C SER A 215 -4.05 -15.53 11.79
N SER A 216 -3.58 -15.61 13.05
CA SER A 216 -2.13 -15.56 13.34
C SER A 216 -1.39 -16.72 12.67
N PHE A 217 -2.03 -17.89 12.60
CA PHE A 217 -1.47 -19.07 11.93
C PHE A 217 -1.33 -18.86 10.42
N ASP A 218 -2.38 -18.38 9.73
CA ASP A 218 -2.32 -18.15 8.28
C ASP A 218 -1.38 -17.01 7.92
N CYS A 219 -1.33 -15.95 8.74
CA CYS A 219 -0.39 -14.86 8.58
C CYS A 219 1.07 -15.37 8.69
N SER A 220 1.38 -16.15 9.72
CA SER A 220 2.72 -16.75 9.90
C SER A 220 3.09 -17.69 8.75
N ARG A 221 2.15 -18.54 8.30
CA ARG A 221 2.35 -19.43 7.15
C ARG A 221 2.61 -18.67 5.86
N CYS A 222 1.90 -17.57 5.64
CA CYS A 222 2.12 -16.69 4.49
C CYS A 222 3.54 -16.12 4.48
N PHE A 223 4.02 -15.62 5.61
CA PHE A 223 5.40 -15.11 5.70
C PHE A 223 6.45 -16.19 5.45
N VAL A 224 6.28 -17.39 6.02
CA VAL A 224 7.21 -18.51 5.76
C VAL A 224 7.28 -18.83 4.27
N ASN A 225 6.12 -18.88 3.59
CA ASN A 225 6.08 -19.11 2.14
C ASN A 225 6.79 -17.97 1.38
N LEU A 226 6.53 -16.70 1.71
CA LEU A 226 7.14 -15.57 1.02
C LEU A 226 8.67 -15.50 1.23
N ILE A 227 9.14 -15.77 2.45
CA ILE A 227 10.58 -15.80 2.77
C ILE A 227 11.30 -16.90 1.98
N SER A 228 10.63 -18.00 1.65
CA SER A 228 11.23 -19.07 0.85
C SER A 228 11.54 -18.69 -0.61
N TYR A 229 11.05 -17.55 -1.09
CA TYR A 229 11.37 -17.00 -2.41
C TYR A 229 12.56 -16.02 -2.39
N LEU A 230 13.11 -15.69 -1.22
CA LEU A 230 14.28 -14.84 -1.06
C LEU A 230 15.56 -15.65 -1.23
#